data_8f70d794dc6afe66d8117d6a2fb3ba4a
#
_entry.id   8f70d794dc6afe66d8117d6a2fb3ba4a
#
_cell.length_a   1.000
_cell.length_b   1.000
_cell.length_c   1.000
_cell.angle_alpha   90.00
_cell.angle_beta   90.00
_cell.angle_gamma   90.00
#
_symmetry.space_group_name_H-M   'P 1'
#
loop_
_entity.id
_entity.type
_entity.pdbx_description
1 polymer ?
#
loop_
_entity_poly.entity_id
_entity_poly.type
_entity_poly.pdbx_seq_one_letter_code
_entity_poly.pdbx_strand_id
1 'polypeptide(L)'
;AVILAKLFTPSGPYEIVQAWGNGFWTLLEFGMQMSLIVITGYALATTPICRRIIDSVCSKPNNAVQVYVLAMVLSTIGFYLNWGFGLVFAALISKNLAMQAARKNILVDYKYLCGASWTTFYVWHMGLSGSAPLLVATENHFMVKEIGVIPISQTIFNPYNLILLGVSIVAIIVLF
;
A
#
# COMPACT_ATOMS: atom_id res chain seq x y z
N ALA A 1 17.70 -18.15 -10.27
CA ALA A 1 18.55 -17.08 -10.80
C ALA A 1 19.91 -17.65 -11.23
N VAL A 2 20.72 -18.29 -10.35
CA VAL A 2 22.07 -18.79 -10.65
C VAL A 2 22.09 -19.77 -11.84
N ILE A 3 21.19 -20.76 -11.86
CA ILE A 3 21.06 -21.73 -12.94
C ILE A 3 20.71 -21.03 -14.27
N LEU A 4 19.78 -20.11 -14.27
CA LEU A 4 19.41 -19.34 -15.46
C LEU A 4 20.56 -18.47 -15.95
N ALA A 5 21.27 -17.80 -15.06
CA ALA A 5 22.45 -17.02 -15.40
C ALA A 5 23.52 -17.88 -16.08
N LYS A 6 23.76 -19.10 -15.55
CA LYS A 6 24.72 -20.05 -16.15
C LYS A 6 24.30 -20.57 -17.52
N LEU A 7 22.99 -20.72 -17.75
CA LEU A 7 22.46 -21.24 -19.03
C LEU A 7 22.36 -20.16 -20.11
N PHE A 8 22.04 -18.92 -19.74
CA PHE A 8 21.69 -17.85 -20.67
C PHE A 8 22.73 -16.74 -20.77
N THR A 9 23.80 -16.77 -19.96
CA THR A 9 24.89 -15.79 -20.05
C THR A 9 26.25 -16.46 -20.18
N PRO A 10 27.23 -15.81 -20.81
CA PRO A 10 28.60 -16.33 -20.90
C PRO A 10 29.38 -16.25 -19.57
N SER A 11 28.76 -15.76 -18.51
CA SER A 11 29.39 -15.49 -17.23
C SER A 11 29.91 -16.75 -16.54
N GLY A 12 31.10 -16.65 -15.96
CA GLY A 12 31.72 -17.73 -15.16
C GLY A 12 31.02 -17.88 -13.78
N PRO A 13 31.20 -19.05 -13.12
CA PRO A 13 30.58 -19.26 -11.80
C PRO A 13 30.98 -18.23 -10.76
N TYR A 14 32.23 -17.77 -10.79
CA TYR A 14 32.74 -16.74 -9.87
C TYR A 14 32.06 -15.37 -10.10
N GLU A 15 31.88 -14.96 -11.36
CA GLU A 15 31.21 -13.72 -11.71
C GLU A 15 29.74 -13.73 -11.28
N ILE A 16 29.06 -14.87 -11.44
CA ILE A 16 27.66 -15.04 -10.99
C ILE A 16 27.55 -14.90 -9.47
N VAL A 17 28.46 -15.51 -8.70
CA VAL A 17 28.49 -15.41 -7.24
C VAL A 17 28.81 -13.97 -6.80
N GLN A 18 29.76 -13.33 -7.47
CA GLN A 18 30.13 -11.95 -7.18
C GLN A 18 28.98 -10.97 -7.49
N ALA A 19 28.30 -11.14 -8.63
CA ALA A 19 27.13 -10.33 -8.97
C ALA A 19 25.98 -10.54 -7.99
N TRP A 20 25.76 -11.79 -7.53
CA TRP A 20 24.77 -12.08 -6.50
C TRP A 20 25.11 -11.39 -5.16
N GLY A 21 26.38 -11.49 -4.72
CA GLY A 21 26.85 -10.85 -3.49
C GLY A 21 26.68 -9.32 -3.52
N ASN A 22 27.09 -8.68 -4.62
CA ASN A 22 26.93 -7.25 -4.80
C ASN A 22 25.46 -6.83 -4.82
N GLY A 23 24.61 -7.59 -5.52
CA GLY A 23 23.17 -7.33 -5.56
C GLY A 23 22.50 -7.48 -4.21
N PHE A 24 22.93 -8.43 -3.38
CA PHE A 24 22.41 -8.64 -2.03
C PHE A 24 22.65 -7.41 -1.14
N TRP A 25 23.85 -6.86 -1.15
CA TRP A 25 24.18 -5.66 -0.35
C TRP A 25 23.45 -4.41 -0.85
N THR A 26 23.22 -4.29 -2.15
CA THR A 26 22.42 -3.19 -2.71
C THR A 26 20.97 -3.24 -2.20
N LEU A 27 20.42 -4.44 -1.99
CA LEU A 27 19.07 -4.61 -1.46
C LEU A 27 18.94 -4.36 0.05
N LEU A 28 20.06 -4.35 0.79
CA LEU A 28 20.04 -4.16 2.25
C LEU A 28 19.47 -2.79 2.63
N GLU A 29 19.87 -1.72 1.94
CA GLU A 29 19.35 -0.38 2.18
C GLU A 29 17.82 -0.33 1.97
N PHE A 30 17.35 -0.88 0.86
CA PHE A 30 15.92 -1.00 0.57
C PHE A 30 15.19 -1.82 1.64
N GLY A 31 15.74 -2.98 2.04
CA GLY A 31 15.17 -3.81 3.09
C GLY A 31 15.04 -3.10 4.43
N MET A 32 16.05 -2.31 4.82
CA MET A 32 16.01 -1.51 6.04
C MET A 32 14.97 -0.38 5.96
N GLN A 33 14.88 0.31 4.83
CA GLN A 33 13.87 1.35 4.60
C GLN A 33 12.45 0.75 4.70
N MET A 34 12.21 -0.40 4.08
CA MET A 34 10.90 -1.09 4.16
C MET A 34 10.57 -1.51 5.59
N SER A 35 11.54 -2.03 6.33
CA SER A 35 11.36 -2.41 7.74
C SER A 35 10.98 -1.20 8.61
N LEU A 36 11.67 -0.07 8.43
CA LEU A 36 11.37 1.17 9.16
C LEU A 36 9.97 1.70 8.82
N ILE A 37 9.54 1.65 7.55
CA ILE A 37 8.21 2.08 7.14
C ILE A 37 7.13 1.22 7.81
N VAL A 38 7.31 -0.10 7.87
CA VAL A 38 6.35 -1.00 8.52
C VAL A 38 6.31 -0.76 10.04
N ILE A 39 7.47 -0.64 10.69
CA ILE A 39 7.55 -0.40 12.14
C ILE A 39 6.90 0.95 12.50
N THR A 40 7.24 2.02 11.80
CA THR A 40 6.67 3.35 12.05
C THR A 40 5.19 3.42 11.72
N GLY A 41 4.76 2.76 10.62
CA GLY A 41 3.35 2.63 10.25
C GLY A 41 2.55 1.89 11.32
N TYR A 42 3.09 0.78 11.86
CA TYR A 42 2.48 0.05 12.96
C TYR A 42 2.38 0.92 14.23
N ALA A 43 3.48 1.57 14.61
CA ALA A 43 3.51 2.45 15.77
C ALA A 43 2.45 3.55 15.67
N LEU A 44 2.33 4.20 14.50
CA LEU A 44 1.34 5.24 14.23
C LEU A 44 -0.09 4.68 14.31
N ALA A 45 -0.37 3.57 13.64
CA ALA A 45 -1.70 2.97 13.58
C ALA A 45 -2.20 2.49 14.97
N THR A 46 -1.28 2.15 15.88
CA THR A 46 -1.61 1.69 17.24
C THR A 46 -1.65 2.80 18.28
N THR A 47 -1.42 4.06 17.89
CA THR A 47 -1.53 5.20 18.82
C THR A 47 -2.93 5.33 19.41
N PRO A 48 -3.08 5.88 20.63
CA PRO A 48 -4.39 6.10 21.23
C PRO A 48 -5.31 6.99 20.39
N ILE A 49 -4.74 7.93 19.63
CA ILE A 49 -5.48 8.83 18.74
C ILE A 49 -6.07 8.03 17.58
N CYS A 50 -5.26 7.25 16.87
CA CYS A 50 -5.75 6.40 15.76
C CYS A 50 -6.80 5.39 16.24
N ARG A 51 -6.59 4.76 17.41
CA ARG A 51 -7.58 3.85 17.97
C ARG A 51 -8.92 4.52 18.28
N ARG A 52 -8.92 5.70 18.88
CA ARG A 52 -10.16 6.47 19.13
C ARG A 52 -10.89 6.83 17.84
N ILE A 53 -10.16 7.24 16.79
CA ILE A 53 -10.74 7.53 15.49
C ILE A 53 -11.36 6.26 14.89
N ILE A 54 -10.64 5.15 14.90
CA ILE A 54 -11.11 3.86 14.40
C ILE A 54 -12.39 3.45 15.16
N ASP A 55 -12.38 3.46 16.49
CA ASP A 55 -13.52 3.05 17.29
C ASP A 55 -14.75 3.93 17.04
N SER A 56 -14.56 5.25 16.97
CA SER A 56 -15.63 6.21 16.71
C SER A 56 -16.24 6.02 15.30
N VAL A 57 -15.42 5.77 14.28
CA VAL A 57 -15.91 5.65 12.91
C VAL A 57 -16.48 4.25 12.66
N CYS A 58 -15.84 3.19 13.17
CA CYS A 58 -16.30 1.82 13.01
C CYS A 58 -17.59 1.49 13.76
N SER A 59 -18.00 2.31 14.72
CA SER A 59 -19.28 2.16 15.43
C SER A 59 -20.50 2.67 14.64
N LYS A 60 -20.30 3.43 13.56
CA LYS A 60 -21.41 4.08 12.83
C LYS A 60 -22.23 3.16 11.93
N PRO A 61 -21.67 2.16 11.20
CA PRO A 61 -22.44 1.33 10.30
C PRO A 61 -23.60 0.60 10.97
N ASN A 62 -24.74 0.52 10.25
CA ASN A 62 -25.97 -0.13 10.73
C ASN A 62 -26.41 -1.28 9.82
N ASN A 63 -25.73 -1.55 8.72
CA ASN A 63 -25.96 -2.68 7.85
C ASN A 63 -24.64 -3.18 7.21
N ALA A 64 -24.67 -4.37 6.59
CA ALA A 64 -23.49 -5.02 6.03
C ALA A 64 -22.84 -4.20 4.91
N VAL A 65 -23.63 -3.59 4.03
CA VAL A 65 -23.10 -2.75 2.92
C VAL A 65 -22.29 -1.58 3.47
N GLN A 66 -22.80 -0.88 4.49
CA GLN A 66 -22.06 0.21 5.13
C GLN A 66 -20.77 -0.27 5.78
N VAL A 67 -20.74 -1.48 6.34
CA VAL A 67 -19.51 -2.08 6.90
C VAL A 67 -18.47 -2.27 5.82
N TYR A 68 -18.82 -2.88 4.68
CA TYR A 68 -17.89 -3.13 3.58
C TYR A 68 -17.42 -1.83 2.91
N VAL A 69 -18.35 -0.93 2.59
CA VAL A 69 -18.01 0.38 1.99
C VAL A 69 -17.09 1.19 2.89
N LEU A 70 -17.39 1.24 4.19
CA LEU A 70 -16.56 1.98 5.13
C LEU A 70 -15.16 1.35 5.27
N ALA A 71 -15.06 0.02 5.27
CA ALA A 71 -13.78 -0.67 5.28
C ALA A 71 -12.93 -0.30 4.06
N MET A 72 -13.51 -0.33 2.86
CA MET A 72 -12.81 0.04 1.63
C MET A 72 -12.39 1.51 1.61
N VAL A 73 -13.28 2.42 2.00
CA VAL A 73 -12.97 3.87 2.01
C VAL A 73 -11.84 4.19 2.99
N LEU A 74 -11.91 3.67 4.22
CA LEU A 74 -10.88 3.94 5.23
C LEU A 74 -9.54 3.28 4.85
N SER A 75 -9.57 2.06 4.33
CA SER A 75 -8.36 1.39 3.84
C SER A 75 -7.72 2.15 2.67
N THR A 76 -8.54 2.64 1.74
CA THR A 76 -8.07 3.52 0.65
C THR A 76 -7.34 4.75 1.17
N ILE A 77 -7.89 5.44 2.16
CA ILE A 77 -7.24 6.61 2.78
C ILE A 77 -5.89 6.18 3.41
N GLY A 78 -5.86 5.07 4.14
CA GLY A 78 -4.63 4.55 4.73
C GLY A 78 -3.55 4.26 3.68
N PHE A 79 -3.88 3.56 2.61
CA PHE A 79 -2.96 3.22 1.53
C PHE A 79 -2.52 4.42 0.69
N TYR A 80 -3.41 5.39 0.49
CA TYR A 80 -3.07 6.63 -0.21
C TYR A 80 -2.02 7.46 0.55
N LEU A 81 -2.15 7.53 1.88
CA LEU A 81 -1.20 8.24 2.74
C LEU A 81 0.16 7.55 2.77
N ASN A 82 0.18 6.29 3.13
CA ASN A 82 1.40 5.48 3.19
C ASN A 82 1.06 3.99 3.15
N TRP A 83 1.72 3.24 2.28
CA TRP A 83 1.43 1.82 2.08
C TRP A 83 1.67 0.97 3.36
N GLY A 84 2.75 1.22 4.10
CA GLY A 84 3.05 0.48 5.33
C GLY A 84 2.08 0.78 6.46
N PHE A 85 1.71 2.05 6.65
CA PHE A 85 0.62 2.45 7.54
C PHE A 85 -0.70 1.82 7.11
N GLY A 86 -1.03 1.88 5.82
CA GLY A 86 -2.26 1.36 5.26
C GLY A 86 -2.46 -0.14 5.52
N LEU A 87 -1.39 -0.95 5.45
CA LEU A 87 -1.45 -2.38 5.76
C LEU A 87 -1.97 -2.66 7.17
N VAL A 88 -1.37 -2.01 8.16
CA VAL A 88 -1.75 -2.19 9.57
C VAL A 88 -3.11 -1.57 9.84
N PHE A 89 -3.34 -0.37 9.29
CA PHE A 89 -4.58 0.38 9.47
C PHE A 89 -5.78 -0.37 8.88
N ALA A 90 -5.68 -0.93 7.67
CA ALA A 90 -6.72 -1.73 7.05
C ALA A 90 -7.06 -3.00 7.86
N ALA A 91 -6.04 -3.68 8.41
CA ALA A 91 -6.24 -4.83 9.27
C ALA A 91 -6.97 -4.47 10.57
N LEU A 92 -6.58 -3.35 11.21
CA LEU A 92 -7.24 -2.86 12.43
C LEU A 92 -8.69 -2.43 12.18
N ILE A 93 -8.95 -1.75 11.06
CA ILE A 93 -10.30 -1.34 10.65
C ILE A 93 -11.17 -2.56 10.39
N SER A 94 -10.71 -3.53 9.61
CA SER A 94 -11.47 -4.74 9.30
C SER A 94 -11.83 -5.52 10.58
N LYS A 95 -10.88 -5.66 11.50
CA LYS A 95 -11.12 -6.27 12.80
C LYS A 95 -12.16 -5.51 13.63
N ASN A 96 -12.01 -4.19 13.74
CA ASN A 96 -12.93 -3.36 14.53
C ASN A 96 -14.35 -3.34 13.92
N LEU A 97 -14.48 -3.19 12.61
CA LEU A 97 -15.76 -3.24 11.91
C LEU A 97 -16.47 -4.58 12.12
N ALA A 98 -15.74 -5.70 12.01
CA ALA A 98 -16.32 -7.02 12.27
C ALA A 98 -16.81 -7.16 13.73
N MET A 99 -16.03 -6.68 14.71
CA MET A 99 -16.44 -6.69 16.12
C MET A 99 -17.67 -5.81 16.38
N GLN A 100 -17.73 -4.61 15.79
CA GLN A 100 -18.89 -3.72 15.94
C GLN A 100 -20.13 -4.28 15.22
N ALA A 101 -19.96 -4.88 14.04
CA ALA A 101 -21.03 -5.56 13.32
C ALA A 101 -21.61 -6.72 14.15
N ALA A 102 -20.76 -7.55 14.75
CA ALA A 102 -21.19 -8.64 15.62
C ALA A 102 -21.97 -8.13 16.85
N ARG A 103 -21.53 -7.04 17.48
CA ARG A 103 -22.26 -6.40 18.60
C ARG A 103 -23.64 -5.89 18.22
N LYS A 104 -23.83 -5.51 16.98
CA LYS A 104 -25.10 -5.01 16.42
C LYS A 104 -25.95 -6.10 15.74
N ASN A 105 -25.52 -7.37 15.80
CA ASN A 105 -26.13 -8.49 15.08
C ASN A 105 -26.20 -8.28 13.55
N ILE A 106 -25.23 -7.57 12.98
CA ILE A 106 -25.09 -7.39 11.53
C ILE A 106 -24.26 -8.57 11.02
N LEU A 107 -24.83 -9.36 10.10
CA LEU A 107 -24.14 -10.48 9.47
C LEU A 107 -23.10 -9.97 8.46
N VAL A 108 -21.83 -10.22 8.76
CA VAL A 108 -20.69 -9.84 7.93
C VAL A 108 -19.74 -11.04 7.82
N ASP A 109 -19.35 -11.40 6.62
CA ASP A 109 -18.27 -12.37 6.42
C ASP A 109 -16.93 -11.67 6.62
N TYR A 110 -16.19 -12.07 7.66
CA TYR A 110 -14.91 -11.46 8.01
C TYR A 110 -13.84 -11.67 6.94
N LYS A 111 -13.84 -12.84 6.27
CA LYS A 111 -12.86 -13.12 5.21
C LYS A 111 -13.10 -12.21 4.01
N TYR A 112 -14.37 -12.05 3.63
CA TYR A 112 -14.78 -11.14 2.57
C TYR A 112 -14.46 -9.68 2.91
N LEU A 113 -14.69 -9.27 4.16
CA LEU A 113 -14.35 -7.92 4.65
C LEU A 113 -12.85 -7.64 4.57
N CYS A 114 -12.01 -8.60 4.97
CA CYS A 114 -10.56 -8.48 4.80
C CYS A 114 -10.15 -8.40 3.33
N GLY A 115 -10.76 -9.20 2.45
CA GLY A 115 -10.55 -9.14 1.01
C GLY A 115 -10.92 -7.79 0.42
N ALA A 116 -12.10 -7.26 0.78
CA ALA A 116 -12.56 -5.94 0.34
C ALA A 116 -11.61 -4.82 0.77
N SER A 117 -11.14 -4.83 2.01
CA SER A 117 -10.14 -3.86 2.48
C SER A 117 -8.81 -3.99 1.75
N TRP A 118 -8.38 -5.22 1.46
CA TRP A 118 -7.11 -5.49 0.77
C TRP A 118 -7.13 -5.09 -0.70
N THR A 119 -8.27 -5.21 -1.40
CA THR A 119 -8.36 -4.81 -2.81
C THR A 119 -8.05 -3.33 -3.04
N THR A 120 -8.17 -2.49 -2.01
CA THR A 120 -7.81 -1.07 -2.10
C THR A 120 -6.30 -0.80 -2.01
N PHE A 121 -5.49 -1.83 -1.79
CA PHE A 121 -4.02 -1.70 -1.66
C PHE A 121 -3.35 -1.08 -2.89
N TYR A 122 -3.84 -1.33 -4.11
CA TYR A 122 -3.27 -0.77 -5.35
C TYR A 122 -3.20 0.78 -5.33
N VAL A 123 -4.04 1.44 -4.53
CA VAL A 123 -4.10 2.90 -4.43
C VAL A 123 -2.78 3.52 -3.99
N TRP A 124 -1.92 2.78 -3.25
CA TRP A 124 -0.64 3.29 -2.81
C TRP A 124 0.30 3.70 -3.96
N HIS A 125 0.18 3.05 -5.14
CA HIS A 125 0.94 3.42 -6.33
C HIS A 125 0.57 4.81 -6.87
N MET A 126 -0.67 5.24 -6.62
CA MET A 126 -1.21 6.54 -7.00
C MET A 126 -1.11 7.58 -5.88
N GLY A 127 -0.68 7.14 -4.68
CA GLY A 127 -0.68 7.92 -3.45
C GLY A 127 0.68 8.50 -3.07
N LEU A 128 0.72 9.08 -1.88
CA LEU A 128 1.86 9.86 -1.36
C LEU A 128 3.12 9.03 -1.09
N SER A 129 3.00 7.70 -1.06
CA SER A 129 4.12 6.77 -0.91
C SER A 129 4.38 5.92 -2.16
N GLY A 130 3.85 6.32 -3.31
CA GLY A 130 4.06 5.65 -4.58
C GLY A 130 5.54 5.66 -4.98
N SER A 131 6.14 4.47 -5.19
CA SER A 131 7.58 4.36 -5.44
C SER A 131 8.00 5.03 -6.74
N ALA A 132 7.26 4.83 -7.82
CA ALA A 132 7.61 5.40 -9.12
C ALA A 132 7.48 6.94 -9.15
N PRO A 133 6.37 7.55 -8.70
CA PRO A 133 6.27 9.01 -8.61
C PRO A 133 7.34 9.66 -7.74
N LEU A 134 7.66 9.04 -6.61
CA LEU A 134 8.69 9.58 -5.72
C LEU A 134 10.08 9.43 -6.32
N LEU A 135 10.36 8.31 -7.00
CA LEU A 135 11.65 8.08 -7.66
C LEU A 135 11.92 9.14 -8.73
N VAL A 136 10.99 9.37 -9.65
CA VAL A 136 11.18 10.31 -10.75
C VAL A 136 11.20 11.78 -10.31
N ALA A 137 10.80 12.07 -9.08
CA ALA A 137 10.89 13.37 -8.46
C ALA A 137 12.28 13.66 -7.85
N THR A 138 13.21 12.68 -7.82
CA THR A 138 14.58 12.86 -7.31
C THR A 138 15.54 13.24 -8.44
N GLU A 139 16.59 14.00 -8.13
CA GLU A 139 17.56 14.46 -9.11
C GLU A 139 18.49 13.35 -9.64
N ASN A 140 18.62 12.25 -8.91
CA ASN A 140 19.56 11.16 -9.18
C ASN A 140 18.91 9.84 -9.62
N HIS A 141 17.67 9.88 -10.14
CA HIS A 141 17.04 8.65 -10.62
C HIS A 141 17.67 8.17 -11.94
N PHE A 142 17.60 6.87 -12.19
CA PHE A 142 18.29 6.20 -13.29
C PHE A 142 17.88 6.68 -14.70
N MET A 143 16.69 7.27 -14.86
CA MET A 143 16.19 7.82 -16.14
C MET A 143 16.30 9.35 -16.25
N VAL A 144 16.98 10.02 -15.34
CA VAL A 144 17.02 11.50 -15.32
C VAL A 144 17.55 12.12 -16.64
N LYS A 145 18.44 11.41 -17.34
CA LYS A 145 19.00 11.87 -18.63
C LYS A 145 17.98 11.85 -19.78
N GLU A 146 16.95 11.00 -19.68
CA GLU A 146 15.96 10.80 -20.74
C GLU A 146 14.68 11.61 -20.49
N ILE A 147 14.19 11.61 -19.24
CA ILE A 147 12.90 12.21 -18.89
C ILE A 147 13.01 13.44 -17.97
N GLY A 148 14.22 13.76 -17.49
CA GLY A 148 14.42 14.84 -16.51
C GLY A 148 13.81 14.52 -15.15
N VAL A 149 13.77 15.51 -14.26
CA VAL A 149 13.10 15.42 -12.95
C VAL A 149 11.63 15.79 -13.12
N ILE A 150 10.74 14.88 -12.73
CA ILE A 150 9.29 15.07 -12.83
C ILE A 150 8.73 15.35 -11.42
N PRO A 151 8.26 16.56 -11.14
CA PRO A 151 7.77 16.92 -9.82
C PRO A 151 6.47 16.17 -9.45
N ILE A 152 6.23 16.00 -8.16
CA ILE A 152 5.05 15.31 -7.61
C ILE A 152 3.72 15.91 -8.10
N SER A 153 3.70 17.21 -8.39
CA SER A 153 2.53 17.90 -8.98
C SER A 153 2.14 17.36 -10.35
N GLN A 154 3.09 16.84 -11.11
CA GLN A 154 2.85 16.26 -12.44
C GLN A 154 2.59 14.74 -12.41
N THR A 155 2.73 14.12 -11.27
CA THR A 155 2.49 12.68 -11.07
C THR A 155 1.32 12.45 -10.12
N ILE A 156 1.55 12.50 -8.82
CA ILE A 156 0.54 12.18 -7.78
C ILE A 156 -0.65 13.15 -7.85
N PHE A 157 -0.38 14.44 -7.97
CA PHE A 157 -1.40 15.49 -8.03
C PHE A 157 -1.83 15.87 -9.46
N ASN A 158 -1.43 15.08 -10.45
CA ASN A 158 -1.91 15.27 -11.81
C ASN A 158 -3.42 14.99 -11.88
N PRO A 159 -4.23 15.83 -12.55
CA PRO A 159 -5.66 15.62 -12.71
C PRO A 159 -6.04 14.24 -13.24
N TYR A 160 -5.26 13.67 -14.17
CA TYR A 160 -5.49 12.32 -14.70
C TYR A 160 -5.35 11.27 -13.60
N ASN A 161 -4.33 11.37 -12.74
CA ASN A 161 -4.14 10.44 -11.62
C ASN A 161 -5.30 10.52 -10.63
N LEU A 162 -5.75 11.74 -10.30
CA LEU A 162 -6.86 11.95 -9.37
C LEU A 162 -8.19 11.45 -9.92
N ILE A 163 -8.45 11.66 -11.22
CA ILE A 163 -9.65 11.13 -11.88
C ILE A 163 -9.60 9.60 -11.90
N LEU A 164 -8.47 9.02 -12.32
CA LEU A 164 -8.30 7.56 -12.36
C LEU A 164 -8.43 6.95 -10.96
N LEU A 165 -7.88 7.58 -9.94
CA LEU A 165 -8.05 7.20 -8.54
C LEU A 165 -9.53 7.19 -8.15
N GLY A 166 -10.26 8.27 -8.42
CA GLY A 166 -11.70 8.37 -8.13
C GLY A 166 -12.51 7.30 -8.83
N VAL A 167 -12.30 7.12 -10.14
CA VAL A 167 -13.00 6.09 -10.94
C VAL A 167 -12.72 4.69 -10.41
N SER A 168 -11.47 4.39 -10.10
CA SER A 168 -11.10 3.06 -9.62
C SER A 168 -11.64 2.76 -8.21
N ILE A 169 -11.72 3.75 -7.32
CA ILE A 169 -12.36 3.60 -6.00
C ILE A 169 -13.86 3.28 -6.19
N VAL A 170 -14.55 4.04 -7.03
CA VAL A 170 -15.98 3.80 -7.31
C VAL A 170 -16.18 2.42 -7.91
N ALA A 171 -15.35 2.04 -8.89
CA ALA A 171 -15.44 0.72 -9.53
C ALA A 171 -15.28 -0.41 -8.51
N ILE A 172 -14.32 -0.34 -7.60
CA ILE A 172 -14.14 -1.35 -6.56
C ILE A 172 -15.34 -1.40 -5.61
N ILE A 173 -15.83 -0.26 -5.16
CA ILE A 173 -17.00 -0.22 -4.26
C ILE A 173 -18.24 -0.84 -4.93
N VAL A 174 -18.39 -0.66 -6.23
CA VAL A 174 -19.54 -1.23 -6.99
C VAL A 174 -19.37 -2.73 -7.24
N LEU A 175 -18.13 -3.21 -7.41
CA LEU A 175 -17.84 -4.62 -7.68
C LEU A 175 -17.91 -5.50 -6.41
N PHE A 176 -17.73 -4.92 -5.23
CA PHE A 176 -17.81 -5.59 -3.93
C PHE A 176 -19.15 -5.33 -3.23
#